data_16b18a87d679432fe4520410d8f53818
#
_entry.id   16b18a87d679432fe4520410d8f53818
#
_cell.length_a   1.000
_cell.length_b   1.000
_cell.length_c   1.000
_cell.angle_alpha   90.00
_cell.angle_beta   90.00
_cell.angle_gamma   90.00
#
_symmetry.space_group_name_H-M   'P 1'
#
loop_
_entity.id
_entity.type
_entity.pdbx_description
1 polymer ?
#
loop_
_entity_poly.entity_id
_entity_poly.type
_entity_poly.pdbx_seq_one_letter_code
_entity_poly.pdbx_strand_id
1 'polypeptide(L)'
;SKGKKIRERVEYSPSLYIPSSRETDVKSLDGKYLQQKLFGNIREARDYVKTYGEVHGMKIYGNQNYEYAFIADQHSDMVDWDFDKVSIAVVDIEVGSENGFPDPYQANEPITAITITFFNGRTFVFGCGEYEVQGNEQYFHCKDEWSLCKSFLNVWNEQSPDVITGWNTKFFDIPY
;
A
#
# COMPACT_ATOMS: atom_id res chain seq x y z
N SER A 1 -21.25 7.38 -13.63
CA SER A 1 -19.96 7.64 -14.27
C SER A 1 -18.87 7.28 -13.27
N LYS A 2 -18.03 6.30 -13.58
CA LYS A 2 -16.84 6.02 -12.75
C LYS A 2 -15.98 7.28 -12.76
N GLY A 3 -15.86 7.93 -11.61
CA GLY A 3 -15.00 9.10 -11.46
C GLY A 3 -13.56 8.77 -11.85
N LYS A 4 -12.85 9.72 -12.44
CA LYS A 4 -11.44 9.57 -12.77
C LYS A 4 -10.65 9.52 -11.46
N LYS A 5 -9.82 8.48 -11.27
CA LYS A 5 -8.85 8.46 -10.17
C LYS A 5 -7.84 9.59 -10.34
N ILE A 6 -7.64 10.37 -9.30
CA ILE A 6 -6.67 11.47 -9.26
C ILE A 6 -5.63 11.08 -8.23
N ARG A 7 -4.36 11.19 -8.60
CA ARG A 7 -3.24 11.11 -7.65
C ARG A 7 -2.72 12.52 -7.40
N GLU A 8 -2.79 12.93 -6.17
CA GLU A 8 -2.32 14.24 -5.74
C GLU A 8 -1.30 14.09 -4.62
N ARG A 9 -0.24 14.87 -4.69
CA ARG A 9 0.70 14.99 -3.58
C ARG A 9 0.18 16.07 -2.65
N VAL A 10 -0.13 15.69 -1.41
CA VAL A 10 -0.60 16.60 -0.38
C VAL A 10 0.50 16.88 0.64
N GLU A 11 0.55 18.11 1.13
CA GLU A 11 1.34 18.49 2.30
C GLU A 11 0.48 18.31 3.54
N TYR A 12 1.04 17.66 4.56
CA TYR A 12 0.34 17.41 5.81
C TYR A 12 1.22 17.71 7.00
N SER A 13 0.67 18.50 7.92
CA SER A 13 1.28 18.91 9.19
C SER A 13 0.60 18.18 10.34
N PRO A 14 1.09 16.98 10.73
CA PRO A 14 0.45 16.18 11.75
C PRO A 14 0.59 16.79 13.13
N SER A 15 -0.34 16.42 14.02
CA SER A 15 -0.27 16.75 15.45
C SER A 15 -0.18 15.49 16.30
N LEU A 16 0.56 15.59 17.38
CA LEU A 16 0.60 14.60 18.45
C LEU A 16 0.30 15.32 19.79
N TYR A 17 0.11 14.55 20.85
CA TYR A 17 -0.16 15.12 22.17
C TYR A 17 0.88 14.61 23.16
N ILE A 18 1.32 15.49 24.03
CA ILE A 18 2.26 15.20 25.10
C ILE A 18 1.68 15.62 26.47
N PRO A 19 2.11 15.02 27.58
CA PRO A 19 1.65 15.42 28.90
C PRO A 19 1.87 16.90 29.16
N SER A 20 0.88 17.55 29.75
CA SER A 20 0.92 18.94 30.19
C SER A 20 0.89 19.02 31.69
N SER A 21 1.73 19.90 32.29
CA SER A 21 1.67 20.26 33.69
C SER A 21 0.58 21.29 34.02
N ARG A 22 -0.02 21.86 32.97
CA ARG A 22 -1.13 22.83 33.11
C ARG A 22 -2.42 22.18 32.67
N GLU A 23 -3.53 22.67 33.21
CA GLU A 23 -4.86 22.29 32.78
C GLU A 23 -5.09 22.67 31.32
N THR A 24 -5.65 21.75 30.51
CA THR A 24 -5.96 21.91 29.12
C THR A 24 -7.31 21.26 28.80
N ASP A 25 -7.87 21.60 27.63
CA ASP A 25 -9.16 21.04 27.20
C ASP A 25 -9.06 19.55 26.78
N VAL A 26 -7.84 19.05 26.55
CA VAL A 26 -7.60 17.68 26.11
C VAL A 26 -7.04 16.85 27.26
N LYS A 27 -7.64 15.69 27.47
CA LYS A 27 -7.20 14.71 28.49
C LYS A 27 -6.98 13.34 27.86
N SER A 28 -6.02 12.62 28.39
CA SER A 28 -5.85 11.20 28.11
C SER A 28 -6.95 10.38 28.80
N LEU A 29 -7.09 9.10 28.40
CA LEU A 29 -8.06 8.19 29.02
C LEU A 29 -7.82 7.97 30.52
N ASP A 30 -6.57 8.13 30.98
CA ASP A 30 -6.18 8.08 32.40
C ASP A 30 -6.26 9.46 33.10
N GLY A 31 -6.90 10.45 32.48
CA GLY A 31 -7.23 11.75 33.04
C GLY A 31 -6.11 12.78 33.07
N LYS A 32 -4.96 12.51 32.49
CA LYS A 32 -3.85 13.47 32.43
C LYS A 32 -4.13 14.55 31.40
N TYR A 33 -3.79 15.79 31.73
CA TYR A 33 -3.86 16.90 30.80
C TYR A 33 -2.82 16.73 29.69
N LEU A 34 -3.23 17.01 28.44
CA LEU A 34 -2.39 16.88 27.26
C LEU A 34 -2.32 18.21 26.52
N GLN A 35 -1.14 18.55 26.03
CA GLN A 35 -0.98 19.67 25.09
C GLN A 35 -0.69 19.15 23.69
N GLN A 36 -1.31 19.79 22.70
CA GLN A 36 -1.06 19.51 21.30
C GLN A 36 0.32 20.00 20.88
N LYS A 37 1.02 19.18 20.10
CA LYS A 37 2.27 19.52 19.46
C LYS A 37 2.11 19.33 17.95
N LEU A 38 2.21 20.44 17.21
CA LEU A 38 2.17 20.46 15.76
C LEU A 38 3.57 20.23 15.17
N PHE A 39 3.62 19.59 14.02
CA PHE A 39 4.84 19.36 13.26
C PHE A 39 4.69 19.92 11.84
N GLY A 40 5.77 20.38 11.25
CA GLY A 40 5.75 20.94 9.90
C GLY A 40 5.50 19.88 8.81
N ASN A 41 5.82 18.61 9.10
CA ASN A 41 5.62 17.49 8.19
C ASN A 41 5.68 16.13 8.94
N ILE A 42 5.33 15.07 8.22
CA ILE A 42 5.33 13.68 8.77
C ILE A 42 6.74 13.25 9.23
N ARG A 43 7.80 13.67 8.53
CA ARG A 43 9.18 13.29 8.89
C ARG A 43 9.53 13.83 10.28
N GLU A 44 9.27 15.11 10.54
CA GLU A 44 9.51 15.72 11.84
C GLU A 44 8.76 15.03 12.97
N ALA A 45 7.50 14.64 12.72
CA ALA A 45 6.70 13.90 13.70
C ALA A 45 7.30 12.50 13.98
N ARG A 46 7.73 11.77 12.94
CA ARG A 46 8.40 10.47 13.07
C ARG A 46 9.73 10.59 13.83
N ASP A 47 10.54 11.57 13.50
CA ASP A 47 11.83 11.80 14.16
C ASP A 47 11.63 12.17 15.64
N TYR A 48 10.60 12.94 15.94
CA TYR A 48 10.21 13.26 17.32
C TYR A 48 9.81 12.01 18.10
N VAL A 49 8.94 11.17 17.53
CA VAL A 49 8.52 9.90 18.17
C VAL A 49 9.72 8.99 18.39
N LYS A 50 10.60 8.85 17.41
CA LYS A 50 11.82 8.03 17.50
C LYS A 50 12.75 8.53 18.62
N THR A 51 12.87 9.85 18.77
CA THR A 51 13.78 10.45 19.75
C THR A 51 13.23 10.36 21.19
N TYR A 52 11.93 10.58 21.34
CA TYR A 52 11.32 10.77 22.67
C TYR A 52 10.36 9.68 23.10
N GLY A 53 9.96 8.77 22.20
CA GLY A 53 8.96 7.74 22.48
C GLY A 53 9.36 6.73 23.57
N GLU A 54 10.66 6.51 23.75
CA GLU A 54 11.22 5.59 24.75
C GLU A 54 11.79 6.33 25.97
N VAL A 55 11.70 7.65 26.01
CA VAL A 55 12.20 8.43 27.16
C VAL A 55 11.28 8.22 28.37
N HIS A 56 11.88 7.81 29.48
CA HIS A 56 11.13 7.56 30.73
C HIS A 56 10.34 8.79 31.17
N GLY A 57 9.06 8.61 31.42
CA GLY A 57 8.14 9.69 31.82
C GLY A 57 7.57 10.52 30.67
N MET A 58 8.04 10.31 29.45
CA MET A 58 7.55 11.01 28.27
C MET A 58 6.66 10.07 27.45
N LYS A 59 5.35 10.25 27.58
CA LYS A 59 4.37 9.47 26.80
C LYS A 59 3.85 10.34 25.67
N ILE A 60 3.89 9.81 24.44
CA ILE A 60 3.38 10.47 23.25
C ILE A 60 2.03 9.85 22.91
N TYR A 61 1.01 10.68 22.75
CA TYR A 61 -0.35 10.30 22.43
C TYR A 61 -0.71 10.81 21.03
N GLY A 62 -1.71 10.19 20.43
CA GLY A 62 -2.20 10.51 19.10
C GLY A 62 -1.96 9.38 18.09
N ASN A 63 -2.51 9.54 16.90
CA ASN A 63 -2.40 8.54 15.85
C ASN A 63 -1.06 8.69 15.12
N GLN A 64 -0.21 7.69 15.21
CA GLN A 64 1.09 7.64 14.54
C GLN A 64 1.00 7.00 13.14
N ASN A 65 -0.17 6.49 12.77
CA ASN A 65 -0.46 6.18 11.38
C ASN A 65 -0.95 7.47 10.71
N TYR A 66 -0.03 8.19 10.08
CA TYR A 66 -0.28 9.53 9.56
C TYR A 66 -1.22 9.56 8.37
N GLU A 67 -1.37 8.45 7.64
CA GLU A 67 -2.37 8.30 6.59
C GLU A 67 -3.79 8.39 7.18
N TYR A 68 -4.05 7.67 8.27
CA TYR A 68 -5.34 7.74 8.97
C TYR A 68 -5.54 9.06 9.70
N ALA A 69 -4.47 9.65 10.26
CA ALA A 69 -4.53 10.96 10.86
C ALA A 69 -4.93 12.03 9.83
N PHE A 70 -4.29 12.01 8.64
CA PHE A 70 -4.63 12.90 7.54
C PHE A 70 -6.11 12.75 7.11
N ILE A 71 -6.59 11.52 6.93
CA ILE A 71 -7.97 11.26 6.54
C ILE A 71 -8.93 11.80 7.60
N ALA A 72 -8.66 11.55 8.88
CA ALA A 72 -9.49 12.01 9.98
C ALA A 72 -9.53 13.55 10.09
N ASP A 73 -8.40 14.22 9.85
CA ASP A 73 -8.29 15.68 9.94
C ASP A 73 -8.93 16.39 8.73
N GLN A 74 -8.84 15.81 7.53
CA GLN A 74 -9.37 16.41 6.30
C GLN A 74 -10.82 16.02 6.01
N HIS A 75 -11.26 14.88 6.53
CA HIS A 75 -12.57 14.29 6.29
C HIS A 75 -13.21 13.93 7.65
N SER A 76 -13.50 14.97 8.45
CA SER A 76 -14.10 14.82 9.79
C SER A 76 -15.53 14.29 9.76
N ASP A 77 -16.21 14.44 8.61
CA ASP A 77 -17.55 13.92 8.40
C ASP A 77 -17.51 12.45 8.01
N MET A 78 -18.65 11.79 8.09
CA MET A 78 -18.77 10.40 7.68
C MET A 78 -18.47 10.24 6.18
N VAL A 79 -17.49 9.41 5.85
CA VAL A 79 -17.16 9.07 4.46
C VAL A 79 -18.07 7.91 4.04
N ASP A 80 -18.86 8.11 3.00
CA ASP A 80 -19.66 7.05 2.42
C ASP A 80 -18.75 6.00 1.78
N TRP A 81 -18.90 4.76 2.25
CA TRP A 81 -18.17 3.63 1.70
C TRP A 81 -18.84 3.14 0.42
N ASP A 82 -18.08 3.06 -0.65
CA ASP A 82 -18.54 2.54 -1.94
C ASP A 82 -17.51 1.53 -2.46
N PHE A 83 -17.83 0.23 -2.30
CA PHE A 83 -16.93 -0.86 -2.69
C PHE A 83 -16.65 -0.87 -4.20
N ASP A 84 -17.57 -0.41 -5.03
CA ASP A 84 -17.41 -0.37 -6.50
C ASP A 84 -16.33 0.65 -6.94
N LYS A 85 -15.96 1.56 -6.04
CA LYS A 85 -14.87 2.52 -6.29
C LYS A 85 -13.50 1.95 -5.95
N VAL A 86 -13.43 0.84 -5.20
CA VAL A 86 -12.17 0.20 -4.81
C VAL A 86 -11.79 -0.85 -5.85
N SER A 87 -10.64 -0.67 -6.48
CA SER A 87 -10.10 -1.64 -7.42
C SER A 87 -9.20 -2.63 -6.68
N ILE A 88 -9.62 -3.89 -6.62
CA ILE A 88 -8.84 -4.96 -5.98
C ILE A 88 -8.31 -5.88 -7.07
N ALA A 89 -7.03 -6.21 -6.99
CA ALA A 89 -6.37 -7.15 -7.90
C ALA A 89 -5.69 -8.27 -7.12
N VAL A 90 -5.80 -9.47 -7.65
CA VAL A 90 -5.01 -10.64 -7.26
C VAL A 90 -3.84 -10.74 -8.23
N VAL A 91 -2.63 -10.84 -7.72
CA VAL A 91 -1.40 -11.00 -8.52
C VAL A 91 -0.73 -12.30 -8.12
N ASP A 92 -0.23 -13.00 -9.12
CA ASP A 92 0.51 -14.24 -8.98
C ASP A 92 1.61 -14.29 -10.04
N ILE A 93 2.81 -14.77 -9.68
CA ILE A 93 3.94 -14.91 -10.58
C ILE A 93 4.40 -16.37 -10.65
N GLU A 94 4.87 -16.77 -11.83
CA GLU A 94 5.59 -18.03 -12.05
C GLU A 94 7.04 -17.71 -12.39
N VAL A 95 7.95 -18.41 -11.73
CA VAL A 95 9.38 -18.22 -11.90
C VAL A 95 10.09 -19.53 -12.24
N GLY A 96 11.23 -19.45 -12.88
CA GLY A 96 12.10 -20.60 -13.07
C GLY A 96 12.51 -21.23 -11.74
N SER A 97 12.78 -22.53 -11.73
CA SER A 97 13.17 -23.27 -10.53
C SER A 97 14.28 -24.29 -10.82
N GLU A 98 15.20 -23.98 -11.72
CA GLU A 98 16.27 -24.90 -12.12
C GLU A 98 17.21 -25.24 -10.95
N ASN A 99 17.40 -24.29 -10.01
CA ASN A 99 18.30 -24.41 -8.88
C ASN A 99 17.57 -24.63 -7.53
N GLY A 100 16.33 -25.07 -7.56
CA GLY A 100 15.46 -25.25 -6.38
C GLY A 100 14.45 -24.12 -6.21
N PHE A 101 13.88 -23.98 -4.99
CA PHE A 101 12.89 -22.93 -4.74
C PHE A 101 13.56 -21.55 -4.74
N PRO A 102 13.12 -20.61 -5.57
CA PRO A 102 13.79 -19.33 -5.74
C PRO A 102 13.65 -18.44 -4.51
N ASP A 103 14.72 -17.68 -4.22
CA ASP A 103 14.75 -16.67 -3.17
C ASP A 103 14.19 -15.35 -3.72
N PRO A 104 13.07 -14.83 -3.21
CA PRO A 104 12.45 -13.62 -3.74
C PRO A 104 13.30 -12.35 -3.57
N TYR A 105 14.28 -12.35 -2.65
CA TYR A 105 15.16 -11.20 -2.45
C TYR A 105 16.39 -11.22 -3.37
N GLN A 106 16.73 -12.39 -3.89
CA GLN A 106 17.83 -12.53 -4.85
C GLN A 106 17.34 -12.48 -6.31
N ALA A 107 16.11 -12.97 -6.54
CA ALA A 107 15.45 -13.02 -7.86
C ALA A 107 16.39 -13.55 -8.96
N ASN A 108 17.04 -14.71 -8.68
CA ASN A 108 18.07 -15.27 -9.57
C ASN A 108 17.50 -16.06 -10.74
N GLU A 109 16.23 -16.44 -10.67
CA GLU A 109 15.54 -17.18 -11.72
C GLU A 109 14.61 -16.24 -12.50
N PRO A 110 14.41 -16.47 -13.81
CA PRO A 110 13.58 -15.58 -14.61
C PRO A 110 12.10 -15.72 -14.28
N ILE A 111 11.36 -14.62 -14.31
CA ILE A 111 9.89 -14.65 -14.30
C ILE A 111 9.40 -15.18 -15.63
N THR A 112 8.63 -16.26 -15.62
CA THR A 112 8.12 -16.95 -16.82
C THR A 112 6.68 -16.59 -17.13
N ALA A 113 5.88 -16.23 -16.11
CA ALA A 113 4.52 -15.73 -16.25
C ALA A 113 4.14 -14.79 -15.12
N ILE A 114 3.22 -13.87 -15.40
CA ILE A 114 2.52 -13.05 -14.39
C ILE A 114 1.04 -13.09 -14.71
N THR A 115 0.22 -13.29 -13.69
CA THR A 115 -1.23 -13.18 -13.79
C THR A 115 -1.73 -12.05 -12.89
N ILE A 116 -2.63 -11.22 -13.41
CA ILE A 116 -3.36 -10.23 -12.63
C ILE A 116 -4.84 -10.34 -12.90
N THR A 117 -5.62 -10.61 -11.85
CA THR A 117 -7.07 -10.76 -11.90
C THR A 117 -7.74 -9.68 -11.04
N PHE A 118 -8.63 -8.91 -11.63
CA PHE A 118 -9.42 -7.90 -10.95
C PHE A 118 -10.76 -8.47 -10.46
N PHE A 119 -11.26 -7.98 -9.35
CA PHE A 119 -12.57 -8.41 -8.81
C PHE A 119 -13.76 -8.11 -9.73
N ASN A 120 -13.58 -7.26 -10.73
CA ASN A 120 -14.58 -7.05 -11.79
C ASN A 120 -14.57 -8.16 -12.86
N GLY A 121 -13.80 -9.24 -12.66
CA GLY A 121 -13.71 -10.41 -13.55
C GLY A 121 -12.72 -10.28 -14.71
N ARG A 122 -12.00 -9.16 -14.84
CA ARG A 122 -10.96 -9.01 -15.88
C ARG A 122 -9.68 -9.69 -15.43
N THR A 123 -9.15 -10.56 -16.29
CA THR A 123 -7.89 -11.26 -16.05
C THR A 123 -6.93 -10.99 -17.20
N PHE A 124 -5.68 -10.70 -16.87
CA PHE A 124 -4.58 -10.55 -17.80
C PHE A 124 -3.48 -11.53 -17.43
N VAL A 125 -3.00 -12.26 -18.42
CA VAL A 125 -1.91 -13.24 -18.29
C VAL A 125 -0.78 -12.81 -19.20
N PHE A 126 0.42 -12.71 -18.65
CA PHE A 126 1.64 -12.38 -19.37
C PHE A 126 2.57 -13.59 -19.30
N GLY A 127 3.06 -14.08 -20.43
CA GLY A 127 3.93 -15.26 -20.43
C GLY A 127 4.85 -15.30 -21.62
N CYS A 128 5.97 -16.05 -21.50
CA CYS A 128 6.95 -16.25 -22.54
C CYS A 128 6.73 -17.54 -23.35
N GLY A 129 5.77 -18.37 -22.94
CA GLY A 129 5.42 -19.63 -23.58
C GLY A 129 4.10 -19.59 -24.34
N GLU A 130 3.76 -20.73 -24.96
CA GLU A 130 2.43 -20.91 -25.51
C GLU A 130 1.42 -21.07 -24.35
N TYR A 131 0.24 -20.48 -24.50
CA TYR A 131 -0.83 -20.52 -23.52
C TYR A 131 -2.17 -20.67 -24.23
N GLU A 132 -2.94 -21.66 -23.83
CA GLU A 132 -4.30 -21.87 -24.32
C GLU A 132 -5.26 -21.11 -23.39
N VAL A 133 -5.88 -20.04 -23.92
CA VAL A 133 -6.86 -19.23 -23.19
C VAL A 133 -8.07 -20.08 -22.83
N GLN A 134 -8.38 -20.22 -21.53
CA GLN A 134 -9.42 -21.11 -21.02
C GLN A 134 -10.75 -20.39 -20.70
N GLY A 135 -10.78 -19.07 -20.76
CA GLY A 135 -11.95 -18.29 -20.41
C GLY A 135 -11.99 -16.96 -21.14
N ASN A 136 -12.19 -15.89 -20.37
CA ASN A 136 -12.22 -14.52 -20.90
C ASN A 136 -10.96 -13.71 -20.53
N GLU A 137 -9.90 -14.41 -20.12
CA GLU A 137 -8.61 -13.80 -19.85
C GLU A 137 -7.95 -13.29 -21.14
N GLN A 138 -7.21 -12.22 -21.03
CA GLN A 138 -6.42 -11.67 -22.11
C GLN A 138 -4.95 -12.12 -21.94
N TYR A 139 -4.46 -12.95 -22.88
CA TYR A 139 -3.07 -13.40 -22.89
C TYR A 139 -2.19 -12.45 -23.68
N PHE A 140 -1.04 -12.09 -23.10
CA PHE A 140 0.03 -11.34 -23.73
C PHE A 140 1.25 -12.25 -23.93
N HIS A 141 1.47 -12.71 -25.14
CA HIS A 141 2.67 -13.46 -25.48
C HIS A 141 3.88 -12.50 -25.52
N CYS A 142 4.87 -12.76 -24.67
CA CYS A 142 6.08 -11.96 -24.54
C CYS A 142 7.29 -12.75 -25.01
N LYS A 143 8.19 -12.10 -25.73
CA LYS A 143 9.40 -12.75 -26.30
C LYS A 143 10.46 -13.06 -25.24
N ASP A 144 10.46 -12.33 -24.12
CA ASP A 144 11.44 -12.40 -23.05
C ASP A 144 10.86 -11.80 -21.76
N GLU A 145 11.52 -12.04 -20.64
CA GLU A 145 11.15 -11.55 -19.31
C GLU A 145 11.03 -10.02 -19.28
N TRP A 146 11.93 -9.29 -19.93
CA TRP A 146 11.88 -7.83 -19.95
C TRP A 146 10.58 -7.32 -20.61
N SER A 147 10.19 -7.91 -21.74
CA SER A 147 8.95 -7.55 -22.43
C SER A 147 7.71 -7.99 -21.64
N LEU A 148 7.80 -9.08 -20.89
CA LEU A 148 6.77 -9.57 -19.97
C LEU A 148 6.53 -8.55 -18.86
N CYS A 149 7.58 -8.20 -18.11
CA CYS A 149 7.50 -7.20 -17.03
C CYS A 149 7.01 -5.84 -17.54
N LYS A 150 7.48 -5.40 -18.71
CA LYS A 150 7.03 -4.15 -19.31
C LYS A 150 5.53 -4.16 -19.65
N SER A 151 5.03 -5.26 -20.23
CA SER A 151 3.62 -5.43 -20.58
C SER A 151 2.75 -5.44 -19.31
N PHE A 152 3.18 -6.15 -18.29
CA PHE A 152 2.53 -6.15 -16.97
C PHE A 152 2.46 -4.74 -16.38
N LEU A 153 3.58 -4.02 -16.32
CA LEU A 153 3.65 -2.67 -15.79
C LEU A 153 2.77 -1.67 -16.55
N ASN A 154 2.59 -1.85 -17.85
CA ASN A 154 1.67 -1.02 -18.64
C ASN A 154 0.23 -1.23 -18.18
N VAL A 155 -0.23 -2.49 -18.06
CA VAL A 155 -1.57 -2.81 -17.55
C VAL A 155 -1.72 -2.36 -16.11
N TRP A 156 -0.72 -2.59 -15.26
CA TRP A 156 -0.70 -2.12 -13.88
C TRP A 156 -0.92 -0.61 -13.77
N ASN A 157 -0.19 0.17 -14.55
CA ASN A 157 -0.30 1.63 -14.55
C ASN A 157 -1.67 2.10 -15.08
N GLU A 158 -2.19 1.44 -16.11
CA GLU A 158 -3.51 1.75 -16.68
C GLU A 158 -4.64 1.44 -15.70
N GLN A 159 -4.62 0.27 -15.08
CA GLN A 159 -5.68 -0.20 -14.19
C GLN A 159 -5.56 0.39 -12.77
N SER A 160 -4.33 0.68 -12.31
CA SER A 160 -4.02 1.29 -11.01
C SER A 160 -4.84 0.69 -9.85
N PRO A 161 -4.62 -0.60 -9.47
CA PRO A 161 -5.35 -1.20 -8.37
C PRO A 161 -5.11 -0.47 -7.05
N ASP A 162 -6.13 -0.39 -6.20
CA ASP A 162 -6.05 0.22 -4.88
C ASP A 162 -5.58 -0.78 -3.84
N VAL A 163 -5.98 -2.04 -4.01
CA VAL A 163 -5.61 -3.15 -3.15
C VAL A 163 -5.02 -4.27 -3.99
N ILE A 164 -3.93 -4.82 -3.52
CA ILE A 164 -3.26 -5.97 -4.12
C ILE A 164 -3.28 -7.10 -3.10
N THR A 165 -3.65 -8.28 -3.56
CA THR A 165 -3.70 -9.50 -2.77
C THR A 165 -3.27 -10.69 -3.61
N GLY A 166 -3.13 -11.86 -2.99
CA GLY A 166 -2.77 -13.12 -3.61
C GLY A 166 -2.30 -14.11 -2.57
N TRP A 167 -2.02 -15.32 -2.99
CA TRP A 167 -1.41 -16.31 -2.12
C TRP A 167 0.08 -15.97 -1.95
N ASN A 168 0.50 -15.75 -0.69
CA ASN A 168 1.89 -15.41 -0.35
C ASN A 168 2.46 -14.14 -1.01
N THR A 169 1.65 -13.32 -1.65
CA THR A 169 2.04 -12.15 -2.46
C THR A 169 2.96 -11.19 -1.72
N LYS A 170 2.75 -10.99 -0.42
CA LYS A 170 3.59 -10.09 0.40
C LYS A 170 5.02 -10.60 0.57
N PHE A 171 5.23 -11.91 0.59
CA PHE A 171 6.51 -12.53 0.92
C PHE A 171 7.23 -13.14 -0.28
N PHE A 172 6.54 -13.28 -1.40
CA PHE A 172 7.09 -13.84 -2.63
C PHE A 172 6.86 -12.93 -3.84
N ASP A 173 5.64 -12.82 -4.37
CA ASP A 173 5.36 -12.20 -5.67
C ASP A 173 5.78 -10.72 -5.76
N ILE A 174 5.55 -9.94 -4.70
CA ILE A 174 5.88 -8.52 -4.71
C ILE A 174 7.37 -8.25 -4.41
N PRO A 175 8.04 -8.97 -3.49
CA PRO A 175 9.48 -8.84 -3.30
C PRO A 175 10.32 -9.32 -4.49
N TYR A 176 9.83 -10.33 -5.23
CA TYR A 176 10.52 -10.90 -6.40
C TYR A 176 10.56 -9.90 -7.53
#